data_61525bca6f1eda6da9edacd8026c8eb0
#
_entry.id   61525bca6f1eda6da9edacd8026c8eb0
#
_cell.length_a   1.000
_cell.length_b   1.000
_cell.length_c   1.000
_cell.angle_alpha   90.00
_cell.angle_beta   90.00
_cell.angle_gamma   90.00
#
_symmetry.space_group_name_H-M   'P 1'
#
loop_
_entity.id
_entity.type
_entity.pdbx_description
1 polymer ?
#
loop_
_entity_poly.entity_id
_entity_poly.type
_entity_poly.pdbx_seq_one_letter_code
_entity_poly.pdbx_strand_id
1 'polypeptide(L)'
;MTLEKLQGSTLDQSEQVVIYGANGWMGRSALDFISALKPTIAKEKILLIGSKSCFLNLNGSNHEIFAPSTGITSIREGAIFFNAAFLRRELLQKMTPEEYLHKNNEIVALAKSAIKEKKLLSFINLSSGVARDFDHEFQIKPTDEYSRLKKSLEIEYSEYCSQNQTALVNCRIFSLTGRHLNEFDNLALSSFVYQAKSKNQIDVKSPSTKRTYVDATDLAGTLLSIAALGKDVSFDSGGELVTMRQLAERVLAGLGKDVSALALGDIESPDYIGEFEKFNSLASEMGQNLLGIEDQITNTLNAFN
;
A
#
# COMPACT_ATOMS: atom_id res chain seq x y z
N MET A 1 3.67 9.02 24.73
CA MET A 1 4.79 9.56 23.91
C MET A 1 4.12 10.05 22.64
N THR A 2 4.15 11.36 22.35
CA THR A 2 3.39 11.93 21.24
C THR A 2 4.03 11.56 19.90
N LEU A 3 3.20 11.42 18.85
CA LEU A 3 3.59 11.18 17.46
C LEU A 3 4.80 12.03 17.04
N GLU A 4 4.79 13.32 17.43
CA GLU A 4 5.88 14.27 17.15
C GLU A 4 7.23 13.85 17.75
N LYS A 5 7.28 13.18 18.90
CA LYS A 5 8.53 12.74 19.52
C LYS A 5 9.11 11.50 18.86
N LEU A 6 8.26 10.55 18.40
CA LEU A 6 8.72 9.34 17.73
C LEU A 6 9.15 9.62 16.28
N GLN A 7 8.38 10.45 15.59
CA GLN A 7 8.67 10.84 14.21
C GLN A 7 9.88 11.77 14.10
N GLY A 8 10.06 12.67 15.09
CA GLY A 8 11.20 13.59 15.14
C GLY A 8 12.53 12.87 15.32
N SER A 9 12.57 11.77 16.06
CA SER A 9 13.83 11.11 16.42
C SER A 9 14.23 9.96 15.48
N THR A 10 13.28 9.23 14.89
CA THR A 10 13.59 7.99 14.15
C THR A 10 13.70 8.20 12.63
N LEU A 11 12.80 8.93 11.99
CA LEU A 11 12.95 9.23 10.55
C LEU A 11 14.09 10.22 10.27
N ASP A 12 14.44 11.07 11.25
CA ASP A 12 15.58 11.99 11.15
C ASP A 12 16.94 11.27 11.27
N GLN A 13 16.96 10.10 11.91
CA GLN A 13 18.18 9.29 12.08
C GLN A 13 18.45 8.39 10.86
N SER A 14 17.42 8.06 10.04
CA SER A 14 17.65 7.34 8.80
C SER A 14 18.43 8.23 7.83
N GLU A 15 19.54 7.73 7.28
CA GLU A 15 20.31 8.50 6.31
C GLU A 15 19.53 8.75 5.01
N GLN A 16 18.61 7.86 4.64
CA GLN A 16 17.83 7.97 3.40
C GLN A 16 16.57 7.12 3.44
N VAL A 17 15.47 7.64 2.87
CA VAL A 17 14.27 6.86 2.53
C VAL A 17 14.23 6.65 1.03
N VAL A 18 14.25 5.40 0.60
CA VAL A 18 14.13 5.00 -0.80
C VAL A 18 12.69 4.55 -1.06
N ILE A 19 12.02 5.16 -2.03
CA ILE A 19 10.68 4.74 -2.47
C ILE A 19 10.80 4.14 -3.86
N TYR A 20 10.74 2.82 -3.97
CA TYR A 20 10.73 2.10 -5.23
C TYR A 20 9.30 1.86 -5.70
N GLY A 21 8.97 2.31 -6.89
CA GLY A 21 7.59 2.40 -7.38
C GLY A 21 6.92 3.73 -7.04
N ALA A 22 7.71 4.82 -7.00
CA ALA A 22 7.29 6.15 -6.56
C ALA A 22 6.10 6.75 -7.32
N ASN A 23 5.88 6.36 -8.60
CA ASN A 23 4.74 6.80 -9.40
C ASN A 23 3.42 6.08 -9.04
N GLY A 24 3.50 4.95 -8.35
CA GLY A 24 2.35 4.15 -7.94
C GLY A 24 1.59 4.76 -6.78
N TRP A 25 0.41 4.23 -6.50
CA TRP A 25 -0.44 4.69 -5.41
C TRP A 25 0.30 4.69 -4.05
N MET A 26 0.81 3.55 -3.62
CA MET A 26 1.53 3.44 -2.33
C MET A 26 2.81 4.27 -2.32
N GLY A 27 3.52 4.41 -3.44
CA GLY A 27 4.70 5.25 -3.54
C GLY A 27 4.39 6.74 -3.33
N ARG A 28 3.31 7.23 -3.95
CA ARG A 28 2.83 8.61 -3.76
C ARG A 28 2.34 8.84 -2.34
N SER A 29 1.61 7.87 -1.76
CA SER A 29 1.14 7.95 -0.38
C SER A 29 2.28 7.99 0.64
N ALA A 30 3.35 7.22 0.41
CA ALA A 30 4.55 7.29 1.23
C ALA A 30 5.25 8.65 1.13
N LEU A 31 5.36 9.20 -0.08
CA LEU A 31 5.93 10.53 -0.30
C LEU A 31 5.09 11.64 0.35
N ASP A 32 3.76 11.53 0.29
CA ASP A 32 2.84 12.45 0.97
C ASP A 32 3.04 12.44 2.48
N PHE A 33 3.07 11.25 3.05
CA PHE A 33 3.29 11.10 4.49
C PHE A 33 4.59 11.77 4.93
N ILE A 34 5.70 11.47 4.24
CA ILE A 34 7.00 12.05 4.57
C ILE A 34 6.98 13.59 4.42
N SER A 35 6.34 14.09 3.36
CA SER A 35 6.25 15.53 3.09
C SER A 35 5.40 16.27 4.13
N ALA A 36 4.39 15.61 4.68
CA ALA A 36 3.52 16.19 5.72
C ALA A 36 4.20 16.25 7.09
N LEU A 37 5.09 15.30 7.41
CA LEU A 37 5.75 15.24 8.73
C LEU A 37 6.74 16.36 8.96
N LYS A 38 7.55 16.68 7.95
CA LYS A 38 8.53 17.75 8.01
C LYS A 38 8.72 18.36 6.63
N PRO A 39 8.19 19.56 6.38
CA PRO A 39 8.51 20.32 5.16
C PRO A 39 10.03 20.51 4.95
N THR A 40 10.82 20.25 5.99
CA THR A 40 12.27 20.40 6.06
C THR A 40 13.07 19.11 6.00
N ILE A 41 12.44 17.93 5.82
CA ILE A 41 13.25 16.74 5.45
C ILE A 41 13.92 17.08 4.12
N ALA A 42 15.22 17.21 4.19
CA ALA A 42 16.03 17.59 3.05
C ALA A 42 15.67 16.66 1.87
N LYS A 43 15.31 17.23 0.72
CA LYS A 43 14.93 16.46 -0.47
C LYS A 43 15.99 15.43 -0.85
N GLU A 44 17.23 15.68 -0.51
CA GLU A 44 18.39 14.78 -0.68
C GLU A 44 18.35 13.50 0.17
N LYS A 45 17.47 13.44 1.19
CA LYS A 45 17.24 12.23 1.99
C LYS A 45 16.17 11.32 1.40
N ILE A 46 15.47 11.77 0.37
CA ILE A 46 14.41 10.99 -0.30
C ILE A 46 14.88 10.61 -1.68
N LEU A 47 15.01 9.32 -1.94
CA LEU A 47 15.34 8.78 -3.25
C LEU A 47 14.12 8.10 -3.86
N LEU A 48 13.65 8.62 -4.98
CA LEU A 48 12.50 8.09 -5.70
C LEU A 48 12.95 7.28 -6.90
N ILE A 49 12.52 6.02 -6.99
CA ILE A 49 12.85 5.12 -8.10
C ILE A 49 11.54 4.69 -8.78
N GLY A 50 11.49 4.84 -10.10
CA GLY A 50 10.37 4.43 -10.95
C GLY A 50 10.84 3.54 -12.09
N SER A 51 9.95 3.18 -13.01
CA SER A 51 10.28 2.39 -14.20
C SER A 51 11.14 3.16 -15.22
N LYS A 52 11.14 4.48 -15.15
CA LYS A 52 11.93 5.40 -15.98
C LYS A 52 12.16 6.71 -15.23
N SER A 53 13.19 7.46 -15.65
CA SER A 53 13.42 8.81 -15.13
C SER A 53 12.31 9.77 -15.59
N CYS A 54 11.77 10.53 -14.65
CA CYS A 54 10.74 11.55 -14.91
C CYS A 54 10.63 12.49 -13.70
N PHE A 55 9.74 13.49 -13.81
CA PHE A 55 9.36 14.33 -12.67
C PHE A 55 7.93 13.99 -12.22
N LEU A 56 7.73 13.97 -10.92
CA LEU A 56 6.44 13.86 -10.27
C LEU A 56 6.11 15.20 -9.59
N ASN A 57 5.02 15.84 -10.01
CA ASN A 57 4.46 16.95 -9.24
C ASN A 57 3.53 16.38 -8.16
N LEU A 58 3.84 16.67 -6.90
CA LEU A 58 3.04 16.27 -5.76
C LEU A 58 2.91 17.46 -4.81
N ASN A 59 1.66 17.86 -4.51
CA ASN A 59 1.37 19.00 -3.63
C ASN A 59 2.11 20.28 -4.03
N GLY A 60 2.23 20.57 -5.32
CA GLY A 60 2.94 21.75 -5.85
C GLY A 60 4.47 21.66 -5.81
N SER A 61 5.03 20.55 -5.34
CA SER A 61 6.47 20.29 -5.36
C SER A 61 6.86 19.32 -6.46
N ASN A 62 7.93 19.65 -7.19
CA ASN A 62 8.51 18.75 -8.19
C ASN A 62 9.55 17.83 -7.55
N HIS A 63 9.37 16.53 -7.76
CA HIS A 63 10.26 15.48 -7.30
C HIS A 63 10.85 14.74 -8.49
N GLU A 64 12.17 14.59 -8.51
CA GLU A 64 12.84 13.80 -9.53
C GLU A 64 12.72 12.30 -9.21
N ILE A 65 12.31 11.52 -10.18
CA ILE A 65 12.24 10.05 -10.11
C ILE A 65 13.33 9.51 -11.02
N PHE A 66 14.17 8.64 -10.49
CA PHE A 66 15.26 8.01 -11.21
C PHE A 66 14.84 6.69 -11.82
N ALA A 67 15.39 6.35 -12.98
CA ALA A 67 15.30 5.01 -13.53
C ALA A 67 16.01 3.99 -12.61
N PRO A 68 15.67 2.69 -12.67
CA PRO A 68 16.24 1.67 -11.79
C PRO A 68 17.78 1.63 -11.81
N SER A 69 18.38 1.70 -13.00
CA SER A 69 19.84 1.64 -13.17
C SER A 69 20.59 2.78 -12.46
N THR A 70 20.01 3.97 -12.41
CA THR A 70 20.59 5.13 -11.73
C THR A 70 20.21 5.14 -10.26
N GLY A 71 18.94 4.82 -9.96
CA GLY A 71 18.43 4.89 -8.60
C GLY A 71 19.15 3.95 -7.65
N ILE A 72 19.41 2.70 -8.05
CA ILE A 72 20.04 1.70 -7.18
C ILE A 72 21.48 2.09 -6.75
N THR A 73 22.23 2.74 -7.62
CA THR A 73 23.59 3.19 -7.32
C THR A 73 23.61 4.32 -6.29
N SER A 74 22.50 5.08 -6.19
CA SER A 74 22.33 6.23 -5.29
C SER A 74 21.80 5.84 -3.90
N ILE A 75 21.52 4.56 -3.66
CA ILE A 75 21.09 4.07 -2.34
C ILE A 75 22.26 4.11 -1.37
N ARG A 76 22.04 4.72 -0.21
CA ARG A 76 23.04 4.85 0.87
C ARG A 76 22.93 3.68 1.85
N GLU A 77 24.04 3.41 2.56
CA GLU A 77 24.04 2.50 3.71
C GLU A 77 23.09 3.02 4.80
N GLY A 78 22.39 2.13 5.50
CA GLY A 78 21.41 2.49 6.53
C GLY A 78 20.06 3.00 5.99
N ALA A 79 19.84 2.97 4.68
CA ALA A 79 18.58 3.43 4.11
C ALA A 79 17.39 2.57 4.51
N ILE A 80 16.20 3.18 4.61
CA ILE A 80 14.90 2.49 4.65
C ILE A 80 14.42 2.32 3.21
N PHE A 81 14.17 1.09 2.79
CA PHE A 81 13.71 0.77 1.44
C PHE A 81 12.22 0.43 1.41
N PHE A 82 11.39 1.35 0.91
CA PHE A 82 9.95 1.17 0.73
C PHE A 82 9.68 0.57 -0.65
N ASN A 83 9.43 -0.75 -0.71
CA ASN A 83 9.20 -1.46 -1.95
C ASN A 83 7.72 -1.43 -2.36
N ALA A 84 7.31 -0.41 -3.11
CA ALA A 84 5.98 -0.27 -3.71
C ALA A 84 5.94 -0.68 -5.19
N ALA A 85 7.07 -1.13 -5.75
CA ALA A 85 7.14 -1.54 -7.15
C ALA A 85 6.65 -2.99 -7.32
N PHE A 86 5.58 -3.14 -8.09
CA PHE A 86 5.03 -4.44 -8.49
C PHE A 86 4.03 -4.26 -9.61
N LEU A 87 3.90 -5.22 -10.54
CA LEU A 87 2.85 -5.18 -11.53
C LEU A 87 1.51 -5.59 -10.90
N ARG A 88 0.47 -4.79 -11.15
CA ARG A 88 -0.86 -5.02 -10.60
C ARG A 88 -1.49 -6.29 -11.18
N ARG A 89 -2.36 -6.93 -10.38
CA ARG A 89 -3.06 -8.17 -10.75
C ARG A 89 -3.84 -8.05 -12.06
N GLU A 90 -4.44 -6.89 -12.32
CA GLU A 90 -5.25 -6.62 -13.50
C GLU A 90 -4.45 -6.72 -14.80
N LEU A 91 -3.13 -6.56 -14.74
CA LEU A 91 -2.26 -6.72 -15.90
C LEU A 91 -2.13 -8.17 -16.37
N LEU A 92 -2.46 -9.17 -15.52
CA LEU A 92 -2.59 -10.57 -15.95
C LEU A 92 -3.65 -10.77 -17.06
N GLN A 93 -4.62 -9.86 -17.17
CA GLN A 93 -5.62 -9.89 -18.25
C GLN A 93 -5.12 -9.27 -19.57
N LYS A 94 -3.97 -8.57 -19.53
CA LYS A 94 -3.43 -7.79 -20.64
C LYS A 94 -2.11 -8.32 -21.21
N MET A 95 -1.55 -9.37 -20.60
CA MET A 95 -0.28 -9.99 -21.00
C MET A 95 -0.28 -11.47 -20.64
N THR A 96 0.67 -12.23 -21.19
CA THR A 96 0.79 -13.65 -20.82
C THR A 96 1.32 -13.81 -19.39
N PRO A 97 1.06 -14.98 -18.73
CA PRO A 97 1.64 -15.27 -17.42
C PRO A 97 3.18 -15.18 -17.41
N GLU A 98 3.82 -15.64 -18.48
CA GLU A 98 5.28 -15.63 -18.63
C GLU A 98 5.82 -14.18 -18.71
N GLU A 99 5.16 -13.31 -19.49
CA GLU A 99 5.51 -11.89 -19.57
C GLU A 99 5.32 -11.20 -18.22
N TYR A 100 4.23 -11.53 -17.52
CA TYR A 100 3.94 -10.98 -16.20
C TYR A 100 5.01 -11.36 -15.18
N LEU A 101 5.38 -12.64 -15.13
CA LEU A 101 6.43 -13.14 -14.25
C LEU A 101 7.79 -12.54 -14.60
N HIS A 102 8.14 -12.48 -15.88
CA HIS A 102 9.42 -11.91 -16.33
C HIS A 102 9.59 -10.46 -15.86
N LYS A 103 8.60 -9.61 -16.11
CA LYS A 103 8.63 -8.20 -15.69
C LYS A 103 8.66 -8.00 -14.17
N ASN A 104 7.92 -8.85 -13.42
CA ASN A 104 8.01 -8.79 -11.96
C ASN A 104 9.37 -9.27 -11.46
N ASN A 105 9.97 -10.29 -12.09
CA ASN A 105 11.31 -10.76 -11.72
C ASN A 105 12.39 -9.68 -11.92
N GLU A 106 12.29 -8.85 -12.94
CA GLU A 106 13.18 -7.69 -13.11
C GLU A 106 13.05 -6.70 -11.95
N ILE A 107 11.80 -6.39 -11.54
CA ILE A 107 11.51 -5.53 -10.39
C ILE A 107 12.08 -6.14 -9.10
N VAL A 108 11.84 -7.43 -8.89
CA VAL A 108 12.29 -8.18 -7.71
C VAL A 108 13.81 -8.28 -7.65
N ALA A 109 14.48 -8.49 -8.79
CA ALA A 109 15.94 -8.55 -8.86
C ALA A 109 16.59 -7.26 -8.34
N LEU A 110 16.03 -6.10 -8.69
CA LEU A 110 16.51 -4.82 -8.17
C LEU A 110 16.33 -4.73 -6.64
N ALA A 111 15.17 -5.10 -6.12
CA ALA A 111 14.92 -5.09 -4.68
C ALA A 111 15.88 -6.02 -3.92
N LYS A 112 16.12 -7.23 -4.43
CA LYS A 112 17.08 -8.18 -3.87
C LYS A 112 18.53 -7.65 -3.91
N SER A 113 18.92 -7.00 -5.02
CA SER A 113 20.23 -6.35 -5.13
C SER A 113 20.39 -5.25 -4.07
N ALA A 114 19.36 -4.43 -3.85
CA ALA A 114 19.39 -3.40 -2.81
C ALA A 114 19.59 -4.01 -1.41
N ILE A 115 18.86 -5.08 -1.05
CA ILE A 115 19.03 -5.77 0.24
C ILE A 115 20.46 -6.29 0.37
N LYS A 116 20.97 -6.98 -0.67
CA LYS A 116 22.26 -7.66 -0.62
C LYS A 116 23.47 -6.69 -0.58
N GLU A 117 23.37 -5.55 -1.28
CA GLU A 117 24.54 -4.71 -1.57
C GLU A 117 24.60 -3.44 -0.73
N LYS A 118 23.47 -2.99 -0.14
CA LYS A 118 23.36 -1.64 0.42
C LYS A 118 23.28 -1.57 1.94
N LYS A 119 23.34 -2.71 2.65
CA LYS A 119 23.23 -2.76 4.13
C LYS A 119 22.09 -1.88 4.62
N LEU A 120 20.88 -2.16 4.17
CA LEU A 120 19.70 -1.40 4.53
C LEU A 120 19.41 -1.49 6.02
N LEU A 121 18.91 -0.41 6.64
CA LEU A 121 18.33 -0.48 7.98
C LEU A 121 17.09 -1.38 7.95
N SER A 122 16.21 -1.13 6.99
CA SER A 122 14.96 -1.88 6.87
C SER A 122 14.49 -1.98 5.42
N PHE A 123 13.83 -3.09 5.12
CA PHE A 123 13.13 -3.33 3.87
C PHE A 123 11.63 -3.52 4.12
N ILE A 124 10.80 -2.71 3.49
CA ILE A 124 9.34 -2.80 3.57
C ILE A 124 8.82 -3.54 2.35
N ASN A 125 8.21 -4.72 2.55
CA ASN A 125 7.53 -5.48 1.51
C ASN A 125 6.02 -5.25 1.55
N LEU A 126 5.46 -4.79 0.45
CA LEU A 126 4.01 -4.67 0.27
C LEU A 126 3.49 -5.98 -0.37
N SER A 127 3.10 -6.91 0.49
CA SER A 127 2.45 -8.15 0.08
C SER A 127 0.94 -7.94 -0.16
N SER A 128 0.15 -8.98 -0.17
CA SER A 128 -1.29 -8.92 -0.43
C SER A 128 -2.04 -9.91 0.46
N GLY A 129 -3.27 -9.58 0.85
CA GLY A 129 -4.13 -10.48 1.60
C GLY A 129 -4.34 -11.85 0.94
N VAL A 130 -4.27 -11.93 -0.40
CA VAL A 130 -4.34 -13.21 -1.12
C VAL A 130 -3.15 -14.14 -0.85
N ALA A 131 -2.02 -13.62 -0.34
CA ALA A 131 -0.89 -14.45 0.06
C ALA A 131 -1.18 -15.26 1.33
N ARG A 132 -2.14 -14.83 2.16
CA ARG A 132 -2.57 -15.55 3.38
C ARG A 132 -3.25 -16.87 3.06
N ASP A 133 -3.92 -16.97 1.93
CA ASP A 133 -4.64 -18.19 1.51
C ASP A 133 -3.72 -19.41 1.37
N PHE A 134 -2.42 -19.20 1.27
CA PHE A 134 -1.40 -20.25 1.23
C PHE A 134 -0.91 -20.70 2.63
N ASP A 135 -1.27 -20.01 3.70
CA ASP A 135 -0.85 -20.39 5.06
C ASP A 135 -1.67 -21.56 5.61
N HIS A 136 -2.83 -21.83 5.01
CA HIS A 136 -3.69 -22.95 5.36
C HIS A 136 -3.47 -24.09 4.36
N GLU A 137 -2.84 -25.17 4.80
CA GLU A 137 -2.42 -26.34 3.98
C GLU A 137 -3.54 -27.03 3.19
N PHE A 138 -4.81 -26.64 3.36
CA PHE A 138 -5.90 -27.56 3.01
C PHE A 138 -6.98 -27.10 2.05
N GLN A 139 -7.14 -25.85 1.62
CA GLN A 139 -8.37 -25.55 0.87
C GLN A 139 -8.35 -24.55 -0.27
N ILE A 140 -7.34 -23.74 -0.50
CA ILE A 140 -7.45 -22.74 -1.57
C ILE A 140 -6.38 -23.02 -2.63
N LYS A 141 -6.83 -23.50 -3.81
CA LYS A 141 -5.97 -23.53 -4.98
C LYS A 141 -5.50 -22.12 -5.27
N PRO A 142 -4.17 -21.91 -5.44
CA PRO A 142 -3.67 -20.61 -5.88
C PRO A 142 -4.41 -20.21 -7.15
N THR A 143 -5.18 -19.13 -7.06
CA THR A 143 -6.12 -18.77 -8.11
C THR A 143 -5.44 -18.11 -9.31
N ASP A 144 -4.23 -17.57 -9.12
CA ASP A 144 -3.46 -16.94 -10.19
C ASP A 144 -1.97 -16.76 -9.84
N GLU A 145 -1.18 -16.40 -10.84
CA GLU A 145 0.26 -16.17 -10.73
C GLU A 145 0.61 -15.01 -9.79
N TYR A 146 -0.28 -14.01 -9.68
CA TYR A 146 -0.10 -12.90 -8.74
C TYR A 146 -0.06 -13.38 -7.28
N SER A 147 -1.02 -14.22 -6.90
CA SER A 147 -1.12 -14.75 -5.53
C SER A 147 0.08 -15.61 -5.16
N ARG A 148 0.50 -16.50 -6.08
CA ARG A 148 1.69 -17.36 -5.92
C ARG A 148 2.95 -16.52 -5.75
N LEU A 149 3.14 -15.53 -6.63
CA LEU A 149 4.33 -14.68 -6.61
C LEU A 149 4.38 -13.84 -5.32
N LYS A 150 3.25 -13.28 -4.88
CA LYS A 150 3.21 -12.53 -3.60
C LYS A 150 3.61 -13.40 -2.42
N LYS A 151 3.15 -14.67 -2.37
CA LYS A 151 3.54 -15.59 -1.30
C LYS A 151 5.01 -15.99 -1.37
N SER A 152 5.53 -16.35 -2.56
CA SER A 152 6.94 -16.70 -2.69
C SER A 152 7.87 -15.55 -2.30
N LEU A 153 7.48 -14.31 -2.63
CA LEU A 153 8.26 -13.12 -2.27
C LEU A 153 8.28 -12.82 -0.77
N GLU A 154 7.22 -13.16 -0.01
CA GLU A 154 7.27 -13.07 1.45
C GLU A 154 8.41 -13.94 2.01
N ILE A 155 8.53 -15.18 1.51
CA ILE A 155 9.56 -16.14 1.93
C ILE A 155 10.94 -15.66 1.48
N GLU A 156 11.08 -15.35 0.20
CA GLU A 156 12.35 -14.94 -0.39
C GLU A 156 12.91 -13.66 0.27
N TYR A 157 12.08 -12.62 0.46
CA TYR A 157 12.54 -11.41 1.14
C TYR A 157 12.88 -11.65 2.62
N SER A 158 12.18 -12.55 3.31
CA SER A 158 12.52 -12.94 4.67
C SER A 158 13.92 -13.57 4.75
N GLU A 159 14.23 -14.48 3.82
CA GLU A 159 15.55 -15.10 3.73
C GLU A 159 16.65 -14.07 3.39
N TYR A 160 16.43 -13.23 2.37
CA TYR A 160 17.39 -12.21 1.97
C TYR A 160 17.65 -11.19 3.07
N CYS A 161 16.62 -10.70 3.74
CA CYS A 161 16.76 -9.74 4.83
C CYS A 161 17.51 -10.35 6.02
N SER A 162 17.16 -11.57 6.42
CA SER A 162 17.85 -12.30 7.49
C SER A 162 19.34 -12.50 7.19
N GLN A 163 19.70 -12.94 5.98
CA GLN A 163 21.08 -13.16 5.56
C GLN A 163 21.92 -11.87 5.54
N ASN A 164 21.28 -10.72 5.32
CA ASN A 164 21.95 -9.42 5.18
C ASN A 164 21.73 -8.49 6.38
N GLN A 165 21.18 -9.00 7.50
CA GLN A 165 20.95 -8.23 8.75
C GLN A 165 20.09 -6.97 8.50
N THR A 166 19.15 -7.05 7.56
CA THR A 166 18.17 -6.01 7.23
C THR A 166 16.86 -6.33 7.93
N ALA A 167 16.28 -5.39 8.68
CA ALA A 167 14.97 -5.60 9.27
C ALA A 167 13.87 -5.68 8.19
N LEU A 168 12.98 -6.68 8.28
CA LEU A 168 11.88 -6.85 7.34
C LEU A 168 10.55 -6.38 7.94
N VAL A 169 9.91 -5.41 7.30
CA VAL A 169 8.51 -5.05 7.56
C VAL A 169 7.65 -5.63 6.42
N ASN A 170 7.03 -6.77 6.66
CA ASN A 170 6.16 -7.42 5.67
C ASN A 170 4.69 -7.15 5.97
N CYS A 171 3.98 -6.46 5.06
CA CYS A 171 2.57 -6.14 5.23
C CYS A 171 1.73 -6.74 4.10
N ARG A 172 0.76 -7.60 4.46
CA ARG A 172 -0.28 -8.08 3.54
C ARG A 172 -1.38 -7.03 3.45
N ILE A 173 -1.48 -6.39 2.30
CA ILE A 173 -2.47 -5.35 2.05
C ILE A 173 -3.80 -6.00 1.68
N PHE A 174 -4.88 -5.59 2.37
CA PHE A 174 -6.27 -6.00 2.09
C PHE A 174 -6.99 -4.94 1.24
N SER A 175 -7.70 -3.99 1.83
CA SER A 175 -8.36 -2.96 1.04
C SER A 175 -7.83 -1.58 1.37
N LEU A 176 -7.53 -0.82 0.32
CA LEU A 176 -7.02 0.54 0.44
C LEU A 176 -8.05 1.57 -0.01
N THR A 177 -7.91 2.75 0.58
CA THR A 177 -8.58 3.98 0.19
C THR A 177 -7.54 5.09 0.02
N GLY A 178 -7.94 6.29 -0.37
CA GLY A 178 -7.09 7.47 -0.38
C GLY A 178 -6.94 8.14 -1.73
N ARG A 179 -6.29 9.30 -1.72
CA ARG A 179 -6.31 10.28 -2.83
C ARG A 179 -5.41 9.95 -4.02
N HIS A 180 -4.49 9.00 -3.93
CA HIS A 180 -3.58 8.65 -5.03
C HIS A 180 -4.02 7.43 -5.82
N LEU A 181 -5.29 7.10 -5.76
CA LEU A 181 -5.88 6.01 -6.51
C LEU A 181 -5.72 6.25 -8.01
N ASN A 182 -5.08 5.31 -8.71
CA ASN A 182 -4.75 5.45 -10.14
C ASN A 182 -5.80 4.84 -11.09
N GLU A 183 -6.70 3.97 -10.57
CA GLU A 183 -7.71 3.29 -11.39
C GLU A 183 -9.02 3.17 -10.63
N PHE A 184 -10.09 3.44 -11.39
CA PHE A 184 -11.42 3.62 -10.82
C PHE A 184 -12.28 2.36 -10.87
N ASP A 185 -11.96 1.38 -11.72
CA ASP A 185 -12.92 0.32 -12.05
C ASP A 185 -12.78 -0.98 -11.26
N ASN A 186 -11.62 -1.25 -10.62
CA ASN A 186 -11.33 -2.58 -10.09
C ASN A 186 -11.44 -2.72 -8.56
N LEU A 187 -11.69 -1.61 -7.85
CA LEU A 187 -11.84 -1.62 -6.40
C LEU A 187 -13.29 -1.27 -6.02
N ALA A 188 -13.83 -1.93 -5.00
CA ALA A 188 -15.22 -1.73 -4.60
C ALA A 188 -15.55 -0.26 -4.31
N LEU A 189 -14.69 0.45 -3.55
CA LEU A 189 -14.89 1.85 -3.24
C LEU A 189 -14.88 2.72 -4.51
N SER A 190 -13.89 2.53 -5.38
CA SER A 190 -13.80 3.28 -6.65
C SER A 190 -15.01 3.04 -7.53
N SER A 191 -15.44 1.78 -7.65
CA SER A 191 -16.62 1.40 -8.40
C SER A 191 -17.88 2.06 -7.84
N PHE A 192 -18.06 2.10 -6.53
CA PHE A 192 -19.20 2.74 -5.89
C PHE A 192 -19.20 4.26 -6.13
N VAL A 193 -18.04 4.92 -6.01
CA VAL A 193 -17.92 6.35 -6.32
C VAL A 193 -18.25 6.63 -7.79
N TYR A 194 -17.71 5.85 -8.70
CA TYR A 194 -17.99 5.97 -10.14
C TYR A 194 -19.48 5.79 -10.43
N GLN A 195 -20.09 4.73 -9.92
CA GLN A 195 -21.52 4.45 -10.12
C GLN A 195 -22.39 5.57 -9.54
N ALA A 196 -22.11 6.04 -8.33
CA ALA A 196 -22.86 7.13 -7.73
C ALA A 196 -22.76 8.43 -8.53
N LYS A 197 -21.57 8.75 -9.10
CA LYS A 197 -21.38 9.96 -9.91
C LYS A 197 -22.00 9.82 -11.31
N SER A 198 -21.84 8.68 -11.98
CA SER A 198 -22.21 8.51 -13.40
C SER A 198 -23.61 7.97 -13.61
N LYS A 199 -24.12 7.12 -12.70
CA LYS A 199 -25.41 6.43 -12.86
C LYS A 199 -26.45 6.88 -11.86
N ASN A 200 -26.09 7.70 -10.87
CA ASN A 200 -26.94 8.06 -9.72
C ASN A 200 -27.46 6.85 -8.91
N GLN A 201 -26.82 5.71 -9.02
CA GLN A 201 -27.17 4.47 -8.35
C GLN A 201 -25.91 3.68 -8.05
N ILE A 202 -25.90 2.93 -6.94
CA ILE A 202 -24.84 1.98 -6.60
C ILE A 202 -25.43 0.57 -6.57
N ASP A 203 -24.87 -0.34 -7.36
CA ASP A 203 -25.22 -1.76 -7.34
C ASP A 203 -24.29 -2.51 -6.38
N VAL A 204 -24.81 -2.94 -5.25
CA VAL A 204 -24.08 -3.70 -4.22
C VAL A 204 -24.43 -5.17 -4.35
N LYS A 205 -23.61 -5.93 -5.08
CA LYS A 205 -23.88 -7.35 -5.38
C LYS A 205 -23.92 -8.23 -4.13
N SER A 206 -23.02 -8.00 -3.18
CA SER A 206 -22.83 -8.79 -1.97
C SER A 206 -22.86 -7.89 -0.74
N PRO A 207 -24.02 -7.40 -0.29
CA PRO A 207 -24.15 -6.35 0.71
C PRO A 207 -23.64 -6.74 2.11
N SER A 208 -23.68 -8.03 2.46
CA SER A 208 -23.23 -8.57 3.75
C SER A 208 -21.73 -8.81 3.83
N THR A 209 -21.03 -8.90 2.70
CA THR A 209 -19.57 -9.13 2.66
C THR A 209 -18.83 -8.03 3.42
N LYS A 210 -17.93 -8.43 4.31
CA LYS A 210 -17.13 -7.53 5.14
C LYS A 210 -15.74 -7.35 4.58
N ARG A 211 -15.21 -6.14 4.70
CA ARG A 211 -13.81 -5.81 4.36
C ARG A 211 -13.22 -4.84 5.36
N THR A 212 -11.90 -4.93 5.60
CA THR A 212 -11.16 -3.90 6.33
C THR A 212 -10.60 -2.87 5.35
N TYR A 213 -10.73 -1.59 5.67
CA TYR A 213 -10.24 -0.47 4.87
C TYR A 213 -9.27 0.39 5.65
N VAL A 214 -8.18 0.78 5.03
CA VAL A 214 -7.20 1.73 5.57
C VAL A 214 -6.81 2.76 4.49
N ASP A 215 -6.62 4.01 4.89
CA ASP A 215 -6.05 5.03 4.00
C ASP A 215 -4.60 4.67 3.65
N ALA A 216 -4.25 4.78 2.37
CA ALA A 216 -2.92 4.40 1.88
C ALA A 216 -1.79 5.26 2.48
N THR A 217 -2.09 6.52 2.86
CA THR A 217 -1.12 7.41 3.51
C THR A 217 -0.90 7.00 4.97
N ASP A 218 -1.97 6.63 5.70
CA ASP A 218 -1.88 6.12 7.07
C ASP A 218 -1.11 4.79 7.10
N LEU A 219 -1.40 3.88 6.16
CA LEU A 219 -0.66 2.65 6.03
C LEU A 219 0.82 2.90 5.76
N ALA A 220 1.15 3.76 4.79
CA ALA A 220 2.53 4.09 4.45
C ALA A 220 3.26 4.70 5.66
N GLY A 221 2.60 5.59 6.40
CA GLY A 221 3.13 6.19 7.60
C GLY A 221 3.43 5.18 8.71
N THR A 222 2.50 4.25 8.96
CA THR A 222 2.71 3.17 9.93
C THR A 222 3.90 2.30 9.55
N LEU A 223 3.98 1.88 8.28
CA LEU A 223 5.08 1.05 7.77
C LEU A 223 6.44 1.74 7.88
N LEU A 224 6.53 3.00 7.49
CA LEU A 224 7.76 3.79 7.58
C LEU A 224 8.18 4.00 9.03
N SER A 225 7.24 4.25 9.94
CA SER A 225 7.53 4.44 11.37
C SER A 225 8.07 3.16 12.01
N ILE A 226 7.52 2.00 11.68
CA ILE A 226 8.02 0.69 12.13
C ILE A 226 9.41 0.42 11.57
N ALA A 227 9.61 0.66 10.27
CA ALA A 227 10.88 0.45 9.59
C ALA A 227 12.00 1.33 10.16
N ALA A 228 11.69 2.56 10.55
CA ALA A 228 12.65 3.47 11.20
C ALA A 228 13.18 2.96 12.54
N LEU A 229 12.45 2.04 13.20
CA LEU A 229 12.88 1.38 14.43
C LEU A 229 13.76 0.14 14.18
N GLY A 230 13.99 -0.28 12.93
CA GLY A 230 14.73 -1.49 12.60
C GLY A 230 14.07 -2.77 13.14
N LYS A 231 12.73 -2.82 13.17
CA LYS A 231 11.97 -3.96 13.70
C LYS A 231 11.57 -4.94 12.62
N ASP A 232 11.84 -6.23 12.84
CA ASP A 232 11.26 -7.32 12.04
C ASP A 232 9.81 -7.56 12.43
N VAL A 233 8.89 -7.45 11.47
CA VAL A 233 7.48 -7.73 11.73
C VAL A 233 6.74 -8.14 10.45
N SER A 234 5.81 -9.10 10.59
CA SER A 234 4.85 -9.47 9.54
C SER A 234 3.43 -9.33 10.09
N PHE A 235 2.56 -8.69 9.32
CA PHE A 235 1.16 -8.45 9.70
C PHE A 235 0.28 -8.18 8.48
N ASP A 236 -1.03 -8.25 8.69
CA ASP A 236 -2.04 -7.86 7.72
C ASP A 236 -2.37 -6.37 7.89
N SER A 237 -2.68 -5.63 6.81
CA SER A 237 -3.19 -4.27 6.94
C SER A 237 -4.56 -4.28 7.62
N GLY A 238 -4.80 -3.27 8.42
CA GLY A 238 -6.02 -3.14 9.20
C GLY A 238 -6.90 -1.97 8.78
N GLY A 239 -7.28 -1.17 9.77
CA GLY A 239 -8.17 -0.02 9.62
C GLY A 239 -9.57 -0.30 10.11
N GLU A 240 -10.60 0.15 9.39
CA GLU A 240 -11.99 0.01 9.80
C GLU A 240 -12.70 -1.13 9.06
N LEU A 241 -13.46 -1.94 9.82
CA LEU A 241 -14.26 -3.05 9.30
C LEU A 241 -15.64 -2.54 8.89
N VAL A 242 -16.01 -2.72 7.63
CA VAL A 242 -17.32 -2.35 7.12
C VAL A 242 -17.90 -3.43 6.20
N THR A 243 -19.23 -3.51 6.13
CA THR A 243 -19.92 -4.29 5.08
C THR A 243 -19.93 -3.51 3.77
N MET A 244 -20.11 -4.20 2.63
CA MET A 244 -20.23 -3.54 1.34
C MET A 244 -21.43 -2.61 1.27
N ARG A 245 -22.54 -2.95 1.96
CA ARG A 245 -23.70 -2.07 2.11
C ARG A 245 -23.30 -0.78 2.86
N GLN A 246 -22.70 -0.90 4.04
CA GLN A 246 -22.28 0.26 4.82
C GLN A 246 -21.31 1.16 4.04
N LEU A 247 -20.36 0.58 3.30
CA LEU A 247 -19.45 1.34 2.45
C LEU A 247 -20.21 2.15 1.39
N ALA A 248 -21.18 1.52 0.70
CA ALA A 248 -21.97 2.19 -0.32
C ALA A 248 -22.86 3.31 0.25
N GLU A 249 -23.48 3.08 1.41
CA GLU A 249 -24.28 4.09 2.15
C GLU A 249 -23.41 5.32 2.48
N ARG A 250 -22.18 5.11 2.97
CA ARG A 250 -21.25 6.20 3.29
C ARG A 250 -20.74 6.94 2.05
N VAL A 251 -20.56 6.24 0.92
CA VAL A 251 -20.23 6.90 -0.36
C VAL A 251 -21.37 7.81 -0.81
N LEU A 252 -22.63 7.36 -0.73
CA LEU A 252 -23.79 8.20 -1.06
C LEU A 252 -23.87 9.42 -0.14
N ALA A 253 -23.72 9.20 1.17
CA ALA A 253 -23.72 10.30 2.15
C ALA A 253 -22.63 11.34 1.86
N GLY A 254 -21.40 10.90 1.56
CA GLY A 254 -20.28 11.77 1.18
C GLY A 254 -20.49 12.57 -0.11
N LEU A 255 -21.39 12.09 -0.99
CA LEU A 255 -21.81 12.79 -2.20
C LEU A 255 -23.13 13.57 -2.04
N GLY A 256 -23.71 13.61 -0.83
CA GLY A 256 -24.99 14.28 -0.57
C GLY A 256 -26.17 13.59 -1.25
N LYS A 257 -26.10 12.27 -1.47
CA LYS A 257 -27.14 11.47 -2.15
C LYS A 257 -27.90 10.59 -1.16
N ASP A 258 -29.16 10.29 -1.51
CA ASP A 258 -30.04 9.48 -0.67
C ASP A 258 -29.74 7.97 -0.82
N VAL A 259 -29.96 7.21 0.27
CA VAL A 259 -29.78 5.76 0.30
C VAL A 259 -30.72 4.98 -0.61
N SER A 260 -31.82 5.59 -1.05
CA SER A 260 -32.70 5.00 -2.08
C SER A 260 -32.00 4.75 -3.42
N ALA A 261 -30.83 5.36 -3.60
CA ALA A 261 -29.95 5.09 -4.75
C ALA A 261 -29.18 3.76 -4.64
N LEU A 262 -29.41 2.91 -3.63
CA LEU A 262 -28.81 1.59 -3.53
C LEU A 262 -29.69 0.52 -4.19
N ALA A 263 -29.06 -0.28 -5.07
CA ALA A 263 -29.59 -1.55 -5.50
C ALA A 263 -28.83 -2.67 -4.79
N LEU A 264 -29.50 -3.43 -3.94
CA LEU A 264 -28.90 -4.50 -3.15
C LEU A 264 -29.14 -5.85 -3.82
N GLY A 265 -28.05 -6.56 -4.09
CA GLY A 265 -28.08 -7.95 -4.53
C GLY A 265 -28.15 -8.92 -3.35
N ASP A 266 -28.13 -10.20 -3.67
CA ASP A 266 -28.24 -11.33 -2.74
C ASP A 266 -27.07 -12.33 -2.87
N ILE A 267 -26.00 -11.95 -3.57
CA ILE A 267 -24.85 -12.82 -3.79
C ILE A 267 -24.07 -12.93 -2.48
N GLU A 268 -23.82 -14.16 -2.04
CA GLU A 268 -22.86 -14.43 -0.97
C GLU A 268 -21.44 -14.41 -1.53
N SER A 269 -20.56 -13.68 -0.87
CA SER A 269 -19.12 -13.64 -1.16
C SER A 269 -18.33 -13.76 0.14
N PRO A 270 -17.15 -14.40 0.10
CA PRO A 270 -16.30 -14.49 1.27
C PRO A 270 -15.90 -13.10 1.78
N ASP A 271 -15.77 -12.98 3.09
CA ASP A 271 -15.20 -11.81 3.72
C ASP A 271 -13.71 -11.66 3.33
N TYR A 272 -13.24 -10.41 3.22
CA TYR A 272 -11.84 -10.11 2.95
C TYR A 272 -11.31 -9.20 4.05
N ILE A 273 -10.91 -9.83 5.15
CA ILE A 273 -10.58 -9.19 6.43
C ILE A 273 -9.16 -9.59 6.83
N GLY A 274 -8.29 -8.60 7.08
CA GLY A 274 -6.98 -8.80 7.67
C GLY A 274 -7.04 -8.95 9.20
N GLU A 275 -5.92 -9.30 9.83
CA GLU A 275 -5.75 -9.24 11.29
C GLU A 275 -5.63 -7.78 11.75
N PHE A 276 -6.71 -7.02 11.59
CA PHE A 276 -6.72 -5.56 11.73
C PHE A 276 -6.40 -5.07 13.15
N GLU A 277 -6.65 -5.88 14.18
CA GLU A 277 -6.34 -5.53 15.57
C GLU A 277 -4.83 -5.35 15.78
N LYS A 278 -4.02 -6.26 15.22
CA LYS A 278 -2.56 -6.17 15.29
C LYS A 278 -2.05 -4.91 14.58
N PHE A 279 -2.57 -4.61 13.40
CA PHE A 279 -2.21 -3.40 12.67
C PHE A 279 -2.60 -2.13 13.45
N ASN A 280 -3.83 -2.08 13.95
CA ASN A 280 -4.33 -0.92 14.69
C ASN A 280 -3.52 -0.69 15.98
N SER A 281 -3.11 -1.77 16.67
CA SER A 281 -2.20 -1.69 17.82
C SER A 281 -0.83 -1.12 17.42
N LEU A 282 -0.24 -1.63 16.33
CA LEU A 282 1.04 -1.12 15.83
C LEU A 282 0.95 0.36 15.41
N ALA A 283 -0.11 0.77 14.73
CA ALA A 283 -0.33 2.16 14.35
C ALA A 283 -0.43 3.06 15.59
N SER A 284 -1.17 2.62 16.62
CA SER A 284 -1.29 3.33 17.89
C SER A 284 0.05 3.41 18.63
N GLU A 285 0.85 2.33 18.65
CA GLU A 285 2.19 2.33 19.24
C GLU A 285 3.12 3.33 18.54
N MET A 286 2.97 3.47 17.22
CA MET A 286 3.68 4.48 16.42
C MET A 286 3.08 5.88 16.61
N GLY A 287 2.03 6.03 17.41
CA GLY A 287 1.37 7.30 17.67
C GLY A 287 0.54 7.81 16.52
N GLN A 288 0.14 6.95 15.59
CA GLN A 288 -0.70 7.32 14.46
C GLN A 288 -2.18 7.20 14.80
N ASN A 289 -2.96 8.23 14.46
CA ASN A 289 -4.40 8.20 14.47
C ASN A 289 -4.88 7.86 13.07
N LEU A 290 -5.37 6.63 12.88
CA LEU A 290 -5.90 6.19 11.59
C LEU A 290 -7.19 6.95 11.26
N LEU A 291 -7.35 7.33 10.01
CA LEU A 291 -8.58 7.96 9.53
C LEU A 291 -9.77 7.00 9.61
N GLY A 292 -10.91 7.48 10.09
CA GLY A 292 -12.18 6.78 9.98
C GLY A 292 -12.64 6.65 8.53
N ILE A 293 -13.57 5.74 8.26
CA ILE A 293 -13.98 5.43 6.88
C ILE A 293 -14.62 6.64 6.17
N GLU A 294 -15.26 7.55 6.88
CA GLU A 294 -15.84 8.77 6.33
C GLU A 294 -14.75 9.69 5.74
N ASP A 295 -13.66 9.89 6.49
CA ASP A 295 -12.51 10.69 6.04
C ASP A 295 -11.77 10.00 4.91
N GLN A 296 -11.61 8.68 4.98
CA GLN A 296 -11.05 7.86 3.91
C GLN A 296 -11.85 7.99 2.60
N ILE A 297 -13.19 7.97 2.68
CA ILE A 297 -14.06 8.20 1.54
C ILE A 297 -13.89 9.61 0.99
N THR A 298 -13.84 10.61 1.86
CA THR A 298 -13.61 12.02 1.47
C THR A 298 -12.29 12.18 0.72
N ASN A 299 -11.20 11.58 1.22
CA ASN A 299 -9.90 11.57 0.55
C ASN A 299 -9.97 10.91 -0.84
N THR A 300 -10.72 9.82 -0.94
CA THR A 300 -10.94 9.13 -2.22
C THR A 300 -11.77 9.97 -3.18
N LEU A 301 -12.86 10.62 -2.70
CA LEU A 301 -13.68 11.50 -3.52
C LEU A 301 -12.88 12.67 -4.10
N ASN A 302 -11.95 13.24 -3.32
CA ASN A 302 -11.06 14.31 -3.78
C ASN A 302 -10.11 13.86 -4.90
N ALA A 303 -9.78 12.57 -5.00
CA ALA A 303 -9.00 12.02 -6.10
C ALA A 303 -9.78 11.93 -7.43
N PHE A 304 -11.13 12.03 -7.36
CA PHE A 304 -12.02 11.95 -8.51
C PHE A 304 -12.47 13.34 -9.03
N ASN A 305 -12.04 14.41 -8.41
CA ASN A 305 -12.28 15.79 -8.84
C ASN A 305 -11.09 16.36 -9.59
#